data_4feaa117508ab98d2782e9cf4dd5a076
#
_entry.id   4feaa117508ab98d2782e9cf4dd5a076
#
_cell.length_a   1.000
_cell.length_b   1.000
_cell.length_c   1.000
_cell.angle_alpha   90.00
_cell.angle_beta   90.00
_cell.angle_gamma   90.00
#
_symmetry.space_group_name_H-M   'P 1'
#
loop_
_entity.id
_entity.type
_entity.pdbx_description
1 polymer ?
#
loop_
_entity_poly.entity_id
_entity_poly.type
_entity_poly.pdbx_seq_one_letter_code
_entity_poly.pdbx_strand_id
1 'polypeptide(L)'
;MKKHFGTILLVLIFFVGLAVMLYPTISDYINQRNQTRVVNSYAQQVDGLSDADYTAYFDAADVFNQEIAADPDALYHADHFSTYSTTLDVTGTGIMGYITIPRIGVELPIYLSLIHISEPTRLGM
;
A
#
# COMPACT_ATOMS: atom_id res chain seq x y z
N MET A 1 39.61 30.93 -20.08
CA MET A 1 38.88 29.75 -19.57
C MET A 1 38.84 29.64 -18.05
N LYS A 2 39.85 30.09 -17.31
CA LYS A 2 39.87 30.01 -15.82
C LYS A 2 38.87 30.93 -15.09
N LYS A 3 38.42 32.02 -15.70
CA LYS A 3 37.53 33.03 -15.05
C LYS A 3 36.08 32.55 -14.85
N HIS A 4 35.62 31.61 -15.66
CA HIS A 4 34.22 31.12 -15.59
C HIS A 4 34.08 29.79 -14.83
N PHE A 5 35.17 29.15 -14.53
CA PHE A 5 35.14 27.84 -13.83
C PHE A 5 34.50 27.95 -12.45
N GLY A 6 34.84 28.97 -11.67
CA GLY A 6 34.24 29.20 -10.37
C GLY A 6 32.72 29.49 -10.43
N THR A 7 32.29 30.22 -11.44
CA THR A 7 30.86 30.52 -11.65
C THR A 7 30.09 29.25 -12.04
N ILE A 8 30.66 28.44 -12.93
CA ILE A 8 30.05 27.17 -13.36
C ILE A 8 29.93 26.23 -12.17
N LEU A 9 30.99 26.11 -11.37
CA LEU A 9 30.98 25.27 -10.17
C LEU A 9 29.92 25.73 -9.16
N LEU A 10 29.80 27.02 -8.93
CA LEU A 10 28.81 27.61 -8.02
C LEU A 10 27.38 27.33 -8.50
N VAL A 11 27.11 27.51 -9.80
CA VAL A 11 25.81 27.20 -10.40
C VAL A 11 25.48 25.70 -10.28
N LEU A 12 26.46 24.83 -10.50
CA LEU A 12 26.27 23.40 -10.36
C LEU A 12 25.90 22.99 -8.91
N ILE A 13 26.63 23.55 -7.93
CA ILE A 13 26.33 23.33 -6.50
C ILE A 13 24.93 23.83 -6.16
N PHE A 14 24.53 24.98 -6.70
CA PHE A 14 23.20 25.52 -6.50
C PHE A 14 22.11 24.58 -7.02
N PHE A 15 22.26 24.04 -8.24
CA PHE A 15 21.28 23.10 -8.80
C PHE A 15 21.23 21.77 -8.04
N VAL A 16 22.37 21.27 -7.56
CA VAL A 16 22.41 20.06 -6.72
C VAL A 16 21.68 20.30 -5.41
N GLY A 17 21.91 21.42 -4.73
CA GLY A 17 21.21 21.78 -3.49
C GLY A 17 19.70 21.95 -3.71
N LEU A 18 19.30 22.58 -4.82
CA LEU A 18 17.90 22.73 -5.20
C LEU A 18 17.23 21.38 -5.46
N ALA A 19 17.91 20.47 -6.17
CA ALA A 19 17.39 19.12 -6.43
C ALA A 19 17.19 18.31 -5.13
N VAL A 20 18.14 18.38 -4.21
CA VAL A 20 18.02 17.72 -2.89
C VAL A 20 16.86 18.30 -2.08
N MET A 21 16.65 19.60 -2.14
CA MET A 21 15.54 20.27 -1.44
C MET A 21 14.17 19.92 -2.04
N LEU A 22 14.07 19.79 -3.35
CA LEU A 22 12.83 19.49 -4.06
C LEU A 22 12.48 18.00 -4.04
N TYR A 23 13.47 17.11 -3.82
CA TYR A 23 13.30 15.67 -3.87
C TYR A 23 12.16 15.16 -2.98
N PRO A 24 12.06 15.51 -1.67
CA PRO A 24 10.97 15.03 -0.83
C PRO A 24 9.61 15.48 -1.34
N THR A 25 9.46 16.71 -1.77
CA THR A 25 8.18 17.24 -2.29
C THR A 25 7.72 16.53 -3.55
N ILE A 26 8.64 16.25 -4.47
CA ILE A 26 8.36 15.52 -5.72
C ILE A 26 8.03 14.06 -5.40
N SER A 27 8.78 13.44 -4.51
CA SER A 27 8.55 12.06 -4.08
C SER A 27 7.18 11.89 -3.44
N ASP A 28 6.81 12.77 -2.52
CA ASP A 28 5.50 12.74 -1.86
C ASP A 28 4.35 12.94 -2.86
N TYR A 29 4.51 13.85 -3.79
CA TYR A 29 3.51 14.07 -4.85
C TYR A 29 3.30 12.84 -5.72
N ILE A 30 4.39 12.18 -6.14
CA ILE A 30 4.33 10.95 -6.97
C ILE A 30 3.69 9.81 -6.17
N ASN A 31 4.09 9.64 -4.91
CA ASN A 31 3.56 8.60 -4.04
C ASN A 31 2.05 8.77 -3.79
N GLN A 32 1.60 9.95 -3.47
CA GLN A 32 0.17 10.25 -3.32
C GLN A 32 -0.62 9.94 -4.59
N ARG A 33 -0.09 10.34 -5.75
CA ARG A 33 -0.76 10.09 -7.02
C ARG A 33 -0.85 8.59 -7.35
N ASN A 34 0.18 7.83 -7.02
CA ASN A 34 0.17 6.38 -7.21
C ASN A 34 -0.83 5.69 -6.27
N GLN A 35 -0.88 6.09 -5.01
CA GLN A 35 -1.85 5.58 -4.03
C GLN A 35 -3.29 5.88 -4.45
N THR A 36 -3.59 7.10 -4.85
CA THR A 36 -4.92 7.48 -5.34
C THR A 36 -5.32 6.68 -6.58
N ARG A 37 -4.39 6.40 -7.49
CA ARG A 37 -4.67 5.56 -8.67
C ARG A 37 -5.05 4.13 -8.27
N VAL A 38 -4.33 3.55 -7.32
CA VAL A 38 -4.60 2.20 -6.79
C VAL A 38 -5.97 2.15 -6.12
N VAL A 39 -6.30 3.13 -5.28
CA VAL A 39 -7.61 3.24 -4.62
C VAL A 39 -8.73 3.39 -5.63
N ASN A 40 -8.58 4.26 -6.63
CA ASN A 40 -9.60 4.45 -7.68
C ASN A 40 -9.82 3.17 -8.52
N SER A 41 -8.74 2.46 -8.84
CA SER A 41 -8.85 1.19 -9.56
C SER A 41 -9.60 0.13 -8.75
N TYR A 42 -9.32 0.04 -7.45
CA TYR A 42 -10.03 -0.83 -6.53
C TYR A 42 -11.51 -0.45 -6.42
N ALA A 43 -11.82 0.83 -6.20
CA ALA A 43 -13.19 1.31 -6.08
C ALA A 43 -14.04 0.99 -7.34
N GLN A 44 -13.48 1.20 -8.54
CA GLN A 44 -14.16 0.85 -9.79
C GLN A 44 -14.46 -0.64 -9.92
N GLN A 45 -13.57 -1.50 -9.47
CA GLN A 45 -13.78 -2.95 -9.51
C GLN A 45 -14.84 -3.39 -8.50
N VAL A 46 -14.83 -2.81 -7.31
CA VAL A 46 -15.81 -3.09 -6.25
C VAL A 46 -17.20 -2.58 -6.63
N ASP A 47 -17.32 -1.40 -7.23
CA ASP A 47 -18.60 -0.84 -7.69
C ASP A 47 -19.31 -1.72 -8.74
N GLY A 48 -18.55 -2.56 -9.45
CA GLY A 48 -19.08 -3.52 -10.41
C GLY A 48 -19.61 -4.82 -9.81
N LEU A 49 -19.45 -5.04 -8.50
CA LEU A 49 -19.89 -6.26 -7.84
C LEU A 49 -21.38 -6.24 -7.51
N SER A 50 -22.01 -7.40 -7.61
CA SER A 50 -23.42 -7.60 -7.19
C SER A 50 -23.50 -7.92 -5.69
N ASP A 51 -24.70 -7.77 -5.11
CA ASP A 51 -24.96 -8.14 -3.71
C ASP A 51 -24.68 -9.64 -3.44
N ALA A 52 -24.84 -10.49 -4.45
CA ALA A 52 -24.53 -11.92 -4.37
C ALA A 52 -23.02 -12.15 -4.22
N ASP A 53 -22.21 -11.37 -4.93
CA ASP A 53 -20.74 -11.45 -4.83
C ASP A 53 -20.27 -11.03 -3.43
N TYR A 54 -20.83 -9.95 -2.89
CA TYR A 54 -20.54 -9.52 -1.51
C TYR A 54 -20.88 -10.60 -0.49
N THR A 55 -22.05 -11.24 -0.62
CA THR A 55 -22.47 -12.32 0.29
C THR A 55 -21.45 -13.46 0.26
N ALA A 56 -20.99 -13.88 -0.93
CA ALA A 56 -20.01 -14.95 -1.06
C ALA A 56 -18.67 -14.60 -0.37
N TYR A 57 -18.21 -13.37 -0.47
CA TYR A 57 -16.98 -12.92 0.21
C TYR A 57 -17.14 -12.90 1.74
N PHE A 58 -18.27 -12.44 2.24
CA PHE A 58 -18.54 -12.44 3.68
C PHE A 58 -18.70 -13.84 4.25
N ASP A 59 -19.38 -14.74 3.53
CA ASP A 59 -19.50 -16.14 3.94
C ASP A 59 -18.12 -16.82 4.01
N ALA A 60 -17.26 -16.57 3.04
CA ALA A 60 -15.89 -17.08 3.06
C ALA A 60 -15.07 -16.51 4.25
N ALA A 61 -15.28 -15.24 4.57
CA ALA A 61 -14.64 -14.62 5.73
C ALA A 61 -15.14 -15.22 7.06
N ASP A 62 -16.43 -15.52 7.17
CA ASP A 62 -17.01 -16.15 8.36
C ASP A 62 -16.49 -17.56 8.57
N VAL A 63 -16.35 -18.35 7.52
CA VAL A 63 -15.72 -19.69 7.57
C VAL A 63 -14.27 -19.56 8.04
N PHE A 64 -13.51 -18.62 7.48
CA PHE A 64 -12.14 -18.37 7.89
C PHE A 64 -12.02 -17.94 9.37
N ASN A 65 -12.91 -17.08 9.83
CA ASN A 65 -12.96 -16.66 11.23
C ASN A 65 -13.26 -17.83 12.18
N GLN A 66 -14.10 -18.78 11.78
CA GLN A 66 -14.37 -19.99 12.55
C GLN A 66 -13.16 -20.92 12.62
N GLU A 67 -12.40 -21.06 11.53
CA GLU A 67 -11.14 -21.82 11.50
C GLU A 67 -10.11 -21.21 12.46
N ILE A 68 -9.94 -19.89 12.44
CA ILE A 68 -9.03 -19.18 13.35
C ILE A 68 -9.48 -19.31 14.81
N ALA A 69 -10.77 -19.20 15.07
CA ALA A 69 -11.30 -19.30 16.43
C ALA A 69 -11.12 -20.69 17.05
N ALA A 70 -11.01 -21.73 16.21
CA ALA A 70 -10.76 -23.10 16.65
C ALA A 70 -9.28 -23.39 16.97
N ASP A 71 -8.35 -22.54 16.49
CA ASP A 71 -6.91 -22.71 16.68
C ASP A 71 -6.35 -21.59 17.58
N PRO A 72 -5.92 -21.88 18.82
CA PRO A 72 -5.37 -20.90 19.73
C PRO A 72 -4.09 -20.20 19.22
N ASP A 73 -3.35 -20.87 18.35
CA ASP A 73 -2.06 -20.40 17.82
C ASP A 73 -2.18 -19.77 16.42
N ALA A 74 -3.41 -19.64 15.89
CA ALA A 74 -3.67 -19.11 14.55
C ALA A 74 -3.00 -17.77 14.23
N LEU A 75 -2.92 -16.90 15.21
CA LEU A 75 -2.29 -15.57 15.07
C LEU A 75 -0.79 -15.64 14.81
N TYR A 76 -0.13 -16.73 15.21
CA TYR A 76 1.31 -16.93 15.00
C TYR A 76 1.63 -17.68 13.71
N HIS A 77 0.64 -18.30 13.10
CA HIS A 77 0.79 -19.18 11.95
C HIS A 77 -0.24 -18.89 10.85
N ALA A 78 -0.56 -17.60 10.62
CA ALA A 78 -1.55 -17.19 9.63
C ALA A 78 -1.23 -17.66 8.19
N ASP A 79 0.04 -17.90 7.89
CA ASP A 79 0.53 -18.45 6.63
C ASP A 79 0.17 -19.91 6.39
N HIS A 80 -0.19 -20.67 7.45
CA HIS A 80 -0.64 -22.04 7.33
C HIS A 80 -2.08 -22.16 6.79
N PHE A 81 -2.86 -21.08 6.86
CA PHE A 81 -4.20 -21.06 6.30
C PHE A 81 -4.14 -20.72 4.80
N SER A 82 -4.34 -21.70 3.96
CA SER A 82 -4.29 -21.55 2.49
C SER A 82 -5.29 -20.52 1.95
N THR A 83 -6.38 -20.31 2.68
CA THR A 83 -7.44 -19.36 2.32
C THR A 83 -7.15 -17.92 2.73
N TYR A 84 -6.13 -17.69 3.59
CA TYR A 84 -5.80 -16.34 4.10
C TYR A 84 -5.54 -15.33 2.99
N SER A 85 -4.75 -15.72 2.01
CA SER A 85 -4.33 -14.82 0.92
C SER A 85 -5.46 -14.52 -0.09
N THR A 86 -6.52 -15.31 -0.09
CA THR A 86 -7.64 -15.16 -1.05
C THR A 86 -8.92 -14.64 -0.40
N THR A 87 -9.02 -14.73 0.92
CA THR A 87 -10.18 -14.24 1.67
C THR A 87 -10.22 -12.71 1.61
N LEU A 88 -11.32 -12.14 1.14
CA LEU A 88 -11.52 -10.70 0.95
C LEU A 88 -10.62 -10.03 -0.10
N ASP A 89 -9.85 -10.79 -0.88
CA ASP A 89 -9.14 -10.25 -2.05
C ASP A 89 -10.08 -10.20 -3.27
N VAL A 90 -10.91 -9.19 -3.30
CA VAL A 90 -11.96 -9.00 -4.32
C VAL A 90 -11.38 -8.78 -5.72
N THR A 91 -10.22 -8.14 -5.80
CA THR A 91 -9.63 -7.71 -7.06
C THR A 91 -8.50 -8.61 -7.56
N GLY A 92 -8.07 -9.61 -6.77
CA GLY A 92 -6.91 -10.44 -7.06
C GLY A 92 -5.57 -9.71 -7.00
N THR A 93 -5.55 -8.50 -6.40
CA THR A 93 -4.35 -7.67 -6.27
C THR A 93 -3.76 -7.66 -4.86
N GLY A 94 -4.36 -8.40 -3.94
CA GLY A 94 -3.98 -8.41 -2.52
C GLY A 94 -4.49 -7.20 -1.74
N ILE A 95 -5.34 -6.36 -2.33
CA ILE A 95 -5.95 -5.22 -1.67
C ILE A 95 -7.29 -5.62 -1.08
N MET A 96 -7.42 -5.50 0.23
CA MET A 96 -8.65 -5.81 0.98
C MET A 96 -9.62 -4.62 1.04
N GLY A 97 -9.09 -3.41 1.03
CA GLY A 97 -9.88 -2.20 1.15
C GLY A 97 -9.01 -0.95 1.10
N TYR A 98 -9.60 0.19 1.41
CA TYR A 98 -8.86 1.44 1.55
C TYR A 98 -9.43 2.30 2.67
N ILE A 99 -8.59 3.15 3.23
CA ILE A 99 -8.95 4.13 4.26
C ILE A 99 -8.91 5.52 3.63
N THR A 100 -10.00 6.26 3.76
CA THR A 100 -10.07 7.66 3.37
C THR A 100 -10.21 8.53 4.60
N ILE A 101 -9.30 9.50 4.77
CA ILE A 101 -9.34 10.50 5.83
C ILE A 101 -9.47 11.87 5.17
N PRO A 102 -10.72 12.34 4.92
CA PRO A 102 -10.95 13.57 4.15
C PRO A 102 -10.35 14.82 4.80
N ARG A 103 -10.29 14.84 6.12
CA ARG A 103 -9.78 15.98 6.88
C ARG A 103 -8.32 16.33 6.58
N ILE A 104 -7.53 15.35 6.20
CA ILE A 104 -6.10 15.52 5.86
C ILE A 104 -5.80 15.13 4.42
N GLY A 105 -6.84 14.80 3.62
CA GLY A 105 -6.70 14.43 2.22
C GLY A 105 -5.91 13.15 1.97
N VAL A 106 -5.99 12.18 2.88
CA VAL A 106 -5.25 10.92 2.80
C VAL A 106 -6.17 9.80 2.33
N GLU A 107 -5.70 9.05 1.32
CA GLU A 107 -6.31 7.81 0.84
C GLU A 107 -5.22 6.73 0.79
N LEU A 108 -5.39 5.67 1.57
CA LEU A 108 -4.41 4.60 1.70
C LEU A 108 -5.04 3.24 1.43
N PRO A 109 -4.45 2.43 0.54
CA PRO A 109 -4.89 1.05 0.35
C PRO A 109 -4.48 0.17 1.54
N ILE A 110 -5.34 -0.79 1.87
CA ILE A 110 -5.09 -1.82 2.88
C ILE A 110 -4.76 -3.11 2.15
N TYR A 111 -3.55 -3.62 2.37
CA TYR A 111 -3.08 -4.88 1.79
C TYR A 111 -3.27 -6.04 2.75
N LEU A 112 -3.68 -7.18 2.21
CA LEU A 112 -3.87 -8.40 2.97
C LEU A 112 -2.55 -9.01 3.48
N SER A 113 -1.45 -8.79 2.77
CA SER A 113 -0.14 -9.40 3.04
C SER A 113 0.83 -8.51 3.81
N LEU A 114 0.35 -7.78 4.80
CA LEU A 114 1.20 -6.94 5.68
C LEU A 114 2.29 -7.74 6.40
N ILE A 115 2.09 -9.02 6.64
CA ILE A 115 3.07 -9.93 7.27
C ILE A 115 4.35 -10.01 6.43
N HIS A 116 4.25 -10.08 5.10
CA HIS A 116 5.40 -10.13 4.20
C HIS A 116 6.13 -8.79 4.08
N ILE A 117 5.45 -7.68 4.29
CA ILE A 117 6.03 -6.33 4.26
C ILE A 117 6.81 -6.03 5.55
N SER A 118 6.35 -6.56 6.69
CA SER A 118 7.02 -6.34 7.97
C SER A 118 8.28 -7.19 8.18
N GLU A 119 8.39 -8.28 7.47
CA GLU A 119 9.50 -9.22 7.60
C GLU A 119 10.89 -8.60 7.28
N PRO A 120 11.08 -7.88 6.17
CA PRO A 120 12.34 -7.20 5.89
C PRO A 120 12.73 -6.15 6.94
N THR A 121 11.76 -5.46 7.51
CA THR A 121 11.99 -4.46 8.56
C THR A 121 12.43 -5.11 9.86
N ARG A 122 11.95 -6.30 10.14
CA ARG A 122 12.30 -7.10 11.32
C ARG A 122 13.72 -7.65 11.22
N LEU A 123 14.18 -8.00 10.04
CA LEU A 123 15.55 -8.44 9.77
C LEU A 123 16.56 -7.29 9.78
N GLY A 124 16.13 -6.05 9.56
CA GLY A 124 16.96 -4.86 9.59
C GLY A 124 17.22 -4.32 11.02
N MET A 125 16.63 -4.91 11.98
CA MET A 125 16.89 -4.61 13.40
C MET A 125 17.87 -5.59 14.03
#